data_a40db3e3475b2f88b2a9654acdc2ec64
#
_entry.id   a40db3e3475b2f88b2a9654acdc2ec64
#
_cell.length_a   1.000
_cell.length_b   1.000
_cell.length_c   1.000
_cell.angle_alpha   90.00
_cell.angle_beta   90.00
_cell.angle_gamma   90.00
#
_symmetry.space_group_name_H-M   'P 1'
#
loop_
_entity.id
_entity.type
_entity.pdbx_description
1 polymer ?
#
loop_
_entity_poly.entity_id
_entity_poly.type
_entity_poly.pdbx_seq_one_letter_code
_entity_poly.pdbx_strand_id
1 'polypeptide(L)'
;MKKLLLLISLIAVTSCISDKDIKSAMGLAQRVIPEASSGIKFQKLENCKKDVFRIETIGEKVVISGNNANSMAVGLNHYLKYFCNVEVGWFKHDSFTLPAKLPAVDKPVTAEARVENRFFLNYCTFG
;
A
#
# COMPACT_ATOMS: atom_id res chain seq x y z
N MET A 1 -46.13 -39.96 5.92
CA MET A 1 -44.89 -39.85 5.14
C MET A 1 -44.32 -38.43 5.30
N LYS A 2 -43.35 -38.29 6.19
CA LYS A 2 -42.75 -37.00 6.49
C LYS A 2 -41.60 -36.79 5.52
N LYS A 3 -41.69 -35.80 4.62
CA LYS A 3 -40.59 -35.39 3.74
C LYS A 3 -39.62 -34.56 4.55
N LEU A 4 -38.46 -35.14 4.85
CA LEU A 4 -37.33 -34.46 5.46
C LEU A 4 -36.64 -33.59 4.41
N LEU A 5 -36.91 -32.30 4.45
CA LEU A 5 -36.18 -31.29 3.65
C LEU A 5 -34.80 -31.08 4.28
N LEU A 6 -33.79 -31.68 3.68
CA LEU A 6 -32.37 -31.43 4.01
C LEU A 6 -32.00 -30.06 3.40
N LEU A 7 -32.00 -29.04 4.23
CA LEU A 7 -31.47 -27.72 3.89
C LEU A 7 -29.94 -27.80 3.94
N ILE A 8 -29.31 -28.06 2.80
CA ILE A 8 -27.85 -27.93 2.67
C ILE A 8 -27.54 -26.45 2.63
N SER A 9 -27.17 -25.91 3.79
CA SER A 9 -26.57 -24.57 3.89
C SER A 9 -25.19 -24.60 3.24
N LEU A 10 -25.11 -24.14 2.00
CA LEU A 10 -23.86 -23.91 1.30
C LEU A 10 -23.17 -22.69 1.94
N ILE A 11 -22.36 -22.94 2.96
CA ILE A 11 -21.47 -21.92 3.52
C ILE A 11 -20.40 -21.66 2.45
N ALA A 12 -20.61 -20.61 1.67
CA ALA A 12 -19.57 -20.07 0.80
C ALA A 12 -18.45 -19.53 1.68
N VAL A 13 -17.44 -20.37 1.94
CA VAL A 13 -16.17 -19.93 2.50
C VAL A 13 -15.50 -19.10 1.41
N THR A 14 -15.79 -17.81 1.39
CA THR A 14 -14.98 -16.84 0.64
C THR A 14 -13.61 -16.83 1.28
N SER A 15 -12.74 -17.73 0.80
CA SER A 15 -11.31 -17.67 1.09
C SER A 15 -10.82 -16.31 0.61
N CYS A 16 -10.61 -15.40 1.54
CA CYS A 16 -9.97 -14.11 1.28
C CYS A 16 -8.50 -14.43 0.96
N ILE A 17 -8.21 -14.77 -0.30
CA ILE A 17 -6.84 -14.88 -0.79
C ILE A 17 -6.30 -13.46 -0.73
N SER A 18 -5.59 -13.17 0.35
CA SER A 18 -4.92 -11.89 0.48
C SER A 18 -3.91 -11.77 -0.65
N ASP A 19 -4.10 -10.77 -1.51
CA ASP A 19 -3.17 -10.46 -2.60
C ASP A 19 -1.75 -10.33 -2.02
N LYS A 20 -0.80 -11.05 -2.63
CA LYS A 20 0.60 -11.10 -2.18
C LYS A 20 1.23 -9.71 -2.16
N ASP A 21 0.89 -8.86 -3.14
CA ASP A 21 1.39 -7.50 -3.23
C ASP A 21 0.86 -6.63 -2.09
N ILE A 22 -0.44 -6.74 -1.79
CA ILE A 22 -1.06 -6.04 -0.65
C ILE A 22 -0.42 -6.47 0.67
N LYS A 23 -0.22 -7.78 0.86
CA LYS A 23 0.42 -8.32 2.06
C LYS A 23 1.85 -7.79 2.22
N SER A 24 2.62 -7.72 1.13
CA SER A 24 3.98 -7.19 1.14
C SER A 24 4.01 -5.71 1.47
N ALA A 25 3.12 -4.92 0.87
CA ALA A 25 3.01 -3.48 1.14
C ALA A 25 2.58 -3.19 2.58
N MET A 26 1.62 -3.96 3.12
CA MET A 26 1.24 -3.86 4.52
C MET A 26 2.38 -4.21 5.47
N GLY A 27 3.12 -5.28 5.18
CA GLY A 27 4.30 -5.65 5.96
C GLY A 27 5.39 -4.56 5.93
N LEU A 28 5.56 -3.85 4.81
CA LEU A 28 6.44 -2.69 4.73
C LEU A 28 5.94 -1.55 5.63
N ALA A 29 4.66 -1.18 5.55
CA ALA A 29 4.08 -0.13 6.38
C ALA A 29 4.22 -0.44 7.87
N GLN A 30 3.99 -1.68 8.29
CA GLN A 30 4.16 -2.12 9.67
C GLN A 30 5.59 -1.99 10.19
N ARG A 31 6.60 -2.13 9.32
CA ARG A 31 8.01 -1.94 9.69
C ARG A 31 8.42 -0.47 9.72
N VAL A 32 7.91 0.33 8.78
CA VAL A 32 8.32 1.74 8.61
C VAL A 32 7.55 2.67 9.52
N ILE A 33 6.24 2.43 9.68
CA ILE A 33 5.33 3.28 10.46
C ILE A 33 4.41 2.43 11.36
N PRO A 34 4.95 1.61 12.29
CA PRO A 34 4.18 0.64 13.05
C PRO A 34 2.95 1.25 13.73
N GLU A 35 3.10 2.43 14.33
CA GLU A 35 2.06 3.12 15.10
C GLU A 35 0.91 3.64 14.22
N ALA A 36 1.20 4.00 12.97
CA ALA A 36 0.24 4.58 12.04
C ALA A 36 -0.20 3.62 10.93
N SER A 37 0.38 2.43 10.85
CA SER A 37 0.12 1.45 9.79
C SER A 37 -1.36 1.06 9.68
N SER A 38 -2.08 1.05 10.79
CA SER A 38 -3.52 0.78 10.83
C SER A 38 -4.35 1.86 10.12
N GLY A 39 -3.84 3.07 9.98
CA GLY A 39 -4.47 4.17 9.26
C GLY A 39 -4.30 4.08 7.73
N ILE A 40 -3.45 3.19 7.25
CA ILE A 40 -3.18 2.97 5.82
C ILE A 40 -3.92 1.71 5.34
N LYS A 41 -4.51 1.80 4.16
CA LYS A 41 -5.10 0.66 3.44
C LYS A 41 -4.46 0.54 2.08
N PHE A 42 -4.04 -0.66 1.70
CA PHE A 42 -3.55 -0.93 0.35
C PHE A 42 -4.62 -1.59 -0.50
N GLN A 43 -4.63 -1.25 -1.79
CA GLN A 43 -5.56 -1.82 -2.78
C GLN A 43 -4.83 -2.11 -4.08
N LYS A 44 -5.30 -3.14 -4.81
CA LYS A 44 -4.79 -3.46 -6.14
C LYS A 44 -5.44 -2.59 -7.20
N LEU A 45 -4.62 -2.10 -8.14
CA LEU A 45 -5.07 -1.53 -9.40
C LEU A 45 -4.90 -2.57 -10.49
N GLU A 46 -5.98 -2.84 -11.22
CA GLU A 46 -5.98 -3.81 -12.31
C GLU A 46 -5.83 -3.12 -13.67
N ASN A 47 -5.45 -3.89 -14.68
CA ASN A 47 -5.38 -3.46 -16.10
C ASN A 47 -4.43 -2.27 -16.36
N CYS A 48 -3.38 -2.13 -15.56
CA CYS A 48 -2.37 -1.10 -15.75
C CYS A 48 -1.21 -1.61 -16.61
N LYS A 49 -0.84 -0.85 -17.66
CA LYS A 49 0.28 -1.19 -18.54
C LYS A 49 1.64 -0.83 -17.96
N LYS A 50 1.69 0.18 -17.11
CA LYS A 50 2.90 0.66 -16.43
C LYS A 50 2.70 0.64 -14.93
N ASP A 51 3.78 0.76 -14.19
CA ASP A 51 3.72 0.93 -12.75
C ASP A 51 3.03 2.24 -12.41
N VAL A 52 2.02 2.14 -11.57
CA VAL A 52 1.17 3.26 -11.17
C VAL A 52 0.76 3.13 -9.73
N PHE A 53 0.72 4.24 -9.04
CA PHE A 53 0.06 4.34 -7.74
C PHE A 53 -0.98 5.45 -7.74
N ARG A 54 -1.96 5.33 -6.84
CA ARG A 54 -2.95 6.34 -6.50
C ARG A 54 -3.08 6.44 -4.99
N ILE A 55 -3.19 7.65 -4.49
CA ILE A 55 -3.36 7.94 -3.07
C ILE A 55 -4.61 8.80 -2.90
N GLU A 56 -5.48 8.42 -1.97
CA GLU A 56 -6.69 9.16 -1.64
C GLU A 56 -7.10 8.86 -0.18
N THR A 57 -7.93 9.69 0.39
CA THR A 57 -8.55 9.42 1.70
C THR A 57 -9.97 8.95 1.50
N ILE A 58 -10.30 7.79 2.06
CA ILE A 58 -11.66 7.22 2.05
C ILE A 58 -12.08 6.98 3.50
N GLY A 59 -13.06 7.73 3.95
CA GLY A 59 -13.44 7.76 5.36
C GLY A 59 -12.28 8.27 6.22
N GLU A 60 -11.86 7.47 7.19
CA GLU A 60 -10.77 7.82 8.10
C GLU A 60 -9.40 7.23 7.69
N LYS A 61 -9.32 6.54 6.56
CA LYS A 61 -8.12 5.84 6.12
C LYS A 61 -7.53 6.45 4.87
N VAL A 62 -6.21 6.50 4.84
CA VAL A 62 -5.46 6.78 3.62
C VAL A 62 -5.37 5.49 2.82
N VAL A 63 -5.89 5.53 1.61
CA VAL A 63 -5.91 4.40 0.69
C VAL A 63 -4.81 4.60 -0.34
N ILE A 64 -3.89 3.65 -0.40
CA ILE A 64 -2.79 3.62 -1.36
C ILE A 64 -3.04 2.44 -2.30
N SER A 65 -3.37 2.75 -3.53
CA SER A 65 -3.63 1.78 -4.57
C SER A 65 -2.42 1.66 -5.49
N GLY A 66 -2.08 0.45 -5.92
CA GLY A 66 -0.98 0.21 -6.86
C GLY A 66 -1.18 -1.08 -7.63
N ASN A 67 -0.58 -1.17 -8.82
CA ASN A 67 -0.70 -2.38 -9.65
C ASN A 67 0.25 -3.51 -9.22
N ASN A 68 1.20 -3.22 -8.33
CA ASN A 68 2.09 -4.20 -7.69
C ASN A 68 2.60 -3.66 -6.35
N ALA A 69 3.28 -4.51 -5.58
CA ALA A 69 3.82 -4.15 -4.26
C ALA A 69 4.81 -2.98 -4.32
N ASN A 70 5.64 -2.90 -5.37
CA ASN A 70 6.60 -1.81 -5.54
C ASN A 70 5.89 -0.47 -5.77
N SER A 71 4.87 -0.44 -6.61
CA SER A 71 4.05 0.77 -6.83
C SER A 71 3.35 1.22 -5.55
N MET A 72 2.83 0.28 -4.75
CA MET A 72 2.25 0.59 -3.44
C MET A 72 3.31 1.15 -2.47
N ALA A 73 4.53 0.60 -2.45
CA ALA A 73 5.63 1.11 -1.63
C ALA A 73 6.05 2.53 -2.03
N VAL A 74 6.13 2.79 -3.34
CA VAL A 74 6.40 4.15 -3.86
C VAL A 74 5.28 5.11 -3.46
N GLY A 75 4.03 4.67 -3.54
CA GLY A 75 2.87 5.45 -3.08
C GLY A 75 2.95 5.77 -1.57
N LEU A 76 3.33 4.79 -0.74
CA LEU A 76 3.55 5.01 0.69
C LEU A 76 4.65 6.05 0.94
N ASN A 77 5.80 5.91 0.28
CA ASN A 77 6.89 6.88 0.41
C ASN A 77 6.47 8.28 -0.05
N HIS A 78 5.71 8.37 -1.14
CA HIS A 78 5.15 9.63 -1.62
C HIS A 78 4.23 10.28 -0.57
N TYR A 79 3.35 9.50 0.05
CA TYR A 79 2.47 9.97 1.10
C TYR A 79 3.26 10.47 2.32
N LEU A 80 4.23 9.70 2.80
CA LEU A 80 5.05 10.09 3.94
C LEU A 80 5.83 11.38 3.66
N LYS A 81 6.40 11.51 2.46
CA LYS A 81 7.21 12.67 2.10
C LYS A 81 6.37 13.94 1.92
N TYR A 82 5.29 13.88 1.17
CA TYR A 82 4.57 15.07 0.73
C TYR A 82 3.36 15.44 1.59
N PHE A 83 2.84 14.52 2.39
CA PHE A 83 1.72 14.78 3.28
C PHE A 83 2.12 14.75 4.75
N CYS A 84 3.02 13.87 5.14
CA CYS A 84 3.48 13.78 6.52
C CYS A 84 4.76 14.58 6.79
N ASN A 85 5.43 15.11 5.76
CA ASN A 85 6.74 15.78 5.83
C ASN A 85 7.82 14.88 6.46
N VAL A 86 7.77 13.59 6.17
CA VAL A 86 8.69 12.57 6.66
C VAL A 86 9.51 12.04 5.51
N GLU A 87 10.83 12.00 5.68
CA GLU A 87 11.76 11.40 4.74
C GLU A 87 12.32 10.09 5.30
N VAL A 88 12.11 9.00 4.56
CA VAL A 88 12.72 7.71 4.84
C VAL A 88 13.98 7.61 3.99
N GLY A 89 15.13 7.92 4.59
CA GLY A 89 16.42 7.96 3.89
C GLY A 89 17.17 6.63 3.97
N TRP A 90 18.05 6.41 2.99
CA TRP A 90 18.93 5.24 2.92
C TRP A 90 19.94 5.17 4.08
N PHE A 91 20.49 6.33 4.45
CA PHE A 91 21.56 6.42 5.46
C PHE A 91 21.07 6.79 6.85
N LYS A 92 19.79 7.03 6.99
CA LYS A 92 19.24 7.51 8.23
C LYS A 92 18.51 6.38 8.95
N HIS A 93 19.09 5.89 10.02
CA HIS A 93 18.39 5.10 11.05
C HIS A 93 17.49 6.01 11.90
N ASP A 94 16.81 6.95 11.24
CA ASP A 94 16.18 8.03 11.96
C ASP A 94 14.84 7.61 12.53
N SER A 95 14.71 7.91 13.79
CA SER A 95 13.42 8.16 14.38
C SER A 95 12.84 9.44 13.74
N PHE A 96 11.89 9.29 12.83
CA PHE A 96 11.06 10.40 12.40
C PHE A 96 9.78 10.43 13.25
N THR A 97 9.24 11.62 13.41
CA THR A 97 7.97 11.79 14.12
C THR A 97 6.85 11.96 13.10
N LEU A 98 5.88 11.06 13.14
CA LEU A 98 4.66 11.20 12.35
C LEU A 98 3.75 12.27 12.96
N PRO A 99 2.91 12.93 12.15
CA PRO A 99 1.80 13.72 12.66
C PRO A 99 0.90 12.88 13.57
N ALA A 100 0.39 13.46 14.65
CA ALA A 100 -0.50 12.77 15.59
C ALA A 100 -1.76 12.17 14.90
N LYS A 101 -2.17 12.77 13.80
CA LYS A 101 -3.20 12.24 12.89
C LYS A 101 -2.65 12.26 11.48
N LEU A 102 -2.83 11.16 10.77
CA LEU A 102 -2.45 11.08 9.36
C LEU A 102 -3.20 12.13 8.54
N PRO A 103 -2.48 13.01 7.80
CA PRO A 103 -3.10 14.05 6.98
C PRO A 103 -4.01 13.45 5.91
N ALA A 104 -5.16 14.09 5.70
CA ALA A 104 -6.05 13.72 4.62
C ALA A 104 -5.47 14.12 3.26
N VAL A 105 -5.83 13.35 2.25
CA VAL A 105 -5.52 13.64 0.85
C VAL A 105 -6.79 14.19 0.22
N ASP A 106 -6.92 15.50 0.16
CA ASP A 106 -8.14 16.19 -0.30
C ASP A 106 -8.45 15.92 -1.78
N LYS A 107 -7.39 15.81 -2.58
CA LYS A 107 -7.49 15.47 -4.00
C LYS A 107 -6.67 14.23 -4.28
N PRO A 108 -7.25 13.19 -4.90
CA PRO A 108 -6.49 12.01 -5.24
C PRO A 108 -5.24 12.33 -6.06
N VAL A 109 -4.11 11.77 -5.65
CA VAL A 109 -2.84 11.87 -6.34
C VAL A 109 -2.58 10.58 -7.08
N THR A 110 -2.33 10.66 -8.39
CA THR A 110 -1.94 9.51 -9.21
C THR A 110 -0.63 9.81 -9.91
N ALA A 111 0.29 8.87 -9.87
CA ALA A 111 1.53 8.95 -10.63
C ALA A 111 1.84 7.62 -11.32
N GLU A 112 2.24 7.71 -12.58
CA GLU A 112 2.61 6.60 -13.42
C GLU A 112 4.11 6.67 -13.75
N ALA A 113 4.77 5.52 -13.86
CA ALA A 113 6.16 5.43 -14.24
C ALA A 113 6.40 6.01 -15.64
N ARG A 114 7.35 6.93 -15.76
CA ARG A 114 7.69 7.58 -17.04
C ARG A 114 8.38 6.61 -18.00
N VAL A 115 9.14 5.65 -17.45
CA VAL A 115 9.91 4.66 -18.21
C VAL A 115 9.50 3.25 -17.79
N GLU A 116 9.55 2.33 -18.71
CA GLU A 116 9.21 0.92 -18.49
C GLU A 116 10.28 0.21 -17.68
N ASN A 117 11.53 0.37 -18.06
CA ASN A 117 12.67 -0.23 -17.39
C ASN A 117 13.36 0.78 -16.47
N ARG A 118 13.43 0.47 -15.19
CA ARG A 118 14.11 1.27 -14.17
C ARG A 118 15.20 0.44 -13.55
N PHE A 119 16.39 0.95 -13.68
CA PHE A 119 17.58 0.24 -13.28
C PHE A 119 18.54 1.22 -12.61
N PHE A 120 19.07 0.84 -11.49
CA PHE A 120 20.10 1.58 -10.78
C PHE A 120 21.37 0.75 -10.75
N LEU A 121 22.42 1.25 -11.38
CA LEU A 121 23.74 0.66 -11.31
C LEU A 121 24.54 1.39 -10.24
N ASN A 122 24.88 0.70 -9.17
CA ASN A 122 25.85 1.20 -8.21
C ASN A 122 27.26 0.96 -8.79
N TYR A 123 27.83 2.01 -9.37
CA TYR A 123 29.15 1.96 -9.96
C TYR A 123 30.27 2.07 -8.92
N CYS A 124 30.00 2.76 -7.82
CA CYS A 124 30.95 2.87 -6.70
C CYS A 124 30.46 2.03 -5.54
N THR A 125 31.15 0.97 -5.25
CA THR A 125 30.96 0.22 -4.03
C THR A 125 31.47 1.05 -2.87
N PHE A 126 30.57 1.59 -2.06
CA PHE A 126 30.91 1.95 -0.70
C PHE A 126 31.00 0.64 0.07
N GLY A 127 32.21 0.10 0.15
CA GLY A 127 32.52 -1.03 1.00
C GLY A 127 32.64 -0.57 2.43
#